data_c3398e388c7c992e57454bab6d242582
#
_entry.id   c3398e388c7c992e57454bab6d242582
#
_cell.length_a   1.000
_cell.length_b   1.000
_cell.length_c   1.000
_cell.angle_alpha   90.00
_cell.angle_beta   90.00
_cell.angle_gamma   90.00
#
_symmetry.space_group_name_H-M   'P 1'
#
loop_
_entity.id
_entity.type
_entity.pdbx_description
1 polymer ?
#
loop_
_entity_poly.entity_id
_entity_poly.type
_entity_poly.pdbx_seq_one_letter_code
_entity_poly.pdbx_strand_id
1 'polypeptide(L)'
;MTSKLLKVIGVGVTASASSALAGDFSADPIGSVSGGGGGAGDWCESLQDIGKLYKSKENPFIQEIKVFGRAHYQYGYSHIENNGDEYSGGGDEIRRLRAGLSVKFLNGFKLAGRANFEEGGFRNHEGFSYSGMDELYLEYALEDVAGLKEVGLGYGRYKIAFGGEEATSSKKIKTVERSNLNNIFAPDRATGAKVFGEIGEVAFTLGVFSTADSGQDLADWNGGLAYFGSATLDLGKNKSLRGDFIYNDADAGEDDVFGYDWAASLTYEDEFGPIDFFANATYGDLGDDEVYGVVIMPSTYLIEDKLEAVFRYQWAHSSGQNIRPNSRNLRNVAGNELPARGIARGDDNHTFYAGLNYYLCDNNAKVMFGAEYETLDGDTVDLEATTLWAAFRMYF
;
A
#
# COMPACT_ATOMS: atom_id res chain seq x y z
N MET A 1 1.20 60.50 -13.02
CA MET A 1 0.09 59.52 -13.01
C MET A 1 0.68 58.14 -12.86
N THR A 2 0.59 57.61 -11.68
CA THR A 2 1.29 56.42 -11.18
C THR A 2 0.45 55.19 -11.42
N SER A 3 0.99 54.19 -12.17
CA SER A 3 0.39 52.87 -12.26
C SER A 3 1.10 51.95 -11.26
N LYS A 4 0.36 51.40 -10.31
CA LYS A 4 0.80 50.40 -9.34
C LYS A 4 0.91 49.05 -10.02
N LEU A 5 2.12 48.50 -10.05
CA LEU A 5 2.37 47.10 -10.36
C LEU A 5 1.86 46.22 -9.21
N LEU A 6 0.91 45.34 -9.48
CA LEU A 6 0.52 44.28 -8.59
C LEU A 6 1.62 43.19 -8.69
N LYS A 7 2.33 42.96 -7.58
CA LYS A 7 3.17 41.75 -7.41
C LYS A 7 2.23 40.62 -7.00
N VAL A 8 2.03 39.68 -7.90
CA VAL A 8 1.50 38.34 -7.56
C VAL A 8 2.66 37.56 -6.92
N ILE A 9 2.56 37.33 -5.62
CA ILE A 9 3.46 36.44 -4.90
C ILE A 9 2.92 35.04 -5.16
N GLY A 10 3.57 34.31 -6.06
CA GLY A 10 3.37 32.88 -6.21
C GLY A 10 3.96 32.18 -4.97
N VAL A 11 3.11 31.66 -4.11
CA VAL A 11 3.51 30.73 -3.06
C VAL A 11 3.74 29.38 -3.75
N GLY A 12 4.99 29.09 -4.03
CA GLY A 12 5.39 27.77 -4.47
C GLY A 12 5.22 26.79 -3.31
N VAL A 13 4.20 25.94 -3.41
CA VAL A 13 4.11 24.75 -2.58
C VAL A 13 5.15 23.78 -3.13
N THR A 14 6.31 23.75 -2.52
CA THR A 14 7.26 22.65 -2.72
C THR A 14 6.71 21.47 -1.96
N ALA A 15 5.89 20.66 -2.63
CA ALA A 15 5.65 19.30 -2.20
C ALA A 15 6.96 18.55 -2.44
N SER A 16 7.79 18.47 -1.41
CA SER A 16 8.92 17.58 -1.41
C SER A 16 8.38 16.16 -1.56
N ALA A 17 8.70 15.52 -2.68
CA ALA A 17 8.52 14.10 -2.87
C ALA A 17 9.46 13.36 -1.90
N SER A 18 9.18 13.47 -0.61
CA SER A 18 9.92 12.77 0.42
C SER A 18 9.36 11.37 0.57
N SER A 19 10.12 10.45 -0.03
CA SER A 19 10.31 9.08 0.44
C SER A 19 9.07 8.18 0.50
N ALA A 20 8.72 7.61 -0.64
CA ALA A 20 8.12 6.27 -0.70
C ALA A 20 9.07 5.16 -0.18
N LEU A 21 10.10 5.50 0.58
CA LEU A 21 11.22 4.61 0.89
C LEU A 21 11.20 3.97 2.27
N ALA A 22 10.40 4.46 3.16
CA ALA A 22 10.19 3.76 4.41
C ALA A 22 8.78 3.19 4.37
N GLY A 23 8.63 1.92 4.65
CA GLY A 23 7.31 1.35 4.89
C GLY A 23 6.50 2.33 5.71
N ASP A 24 5.20 2.31 5.59
CA ASP A 24 4.09 3.10 6.17
C ASP A 24 4.36 4.15 7.29
N PHE A 25 5.62 4.33 7.69
CA PHE A 25 6.11 5.25 8.72
C PHE A 25 6.80 6.49 8.16
N SER A 26 6.61 6.83 6.87
CA SER A 26 7.07 8.12 6.39
C SER A 26 6.44 9.22 7.23
N ALA A 27 7.26 9.95 7.96
CA ALA A 27 6.82 11.15 8.62
C ALA A 27 6.37 12.13 7.53
N ASP A 28 5.08 12.45 7.47
CA ASP A 28 4.63 13.56 6.65
C ASP A 28 5.42 14.81 7.05
N PRO A 29 5.92 15.61 6.10
CA PRO A 29 6.56 16.86 6.46
C PRO A 29 5.58 17.72 7.23
N ILE A 30 6.01 18.19 8.39
CA ILE A 30 5.25 19.14 9.20
C ILE A 30 5.19 20.43 8.42
N GLY A 31 4.02 20.78 7.91
CA GLY A 31 3.87 22.13 7.49
C GLY A 31 3.02 22.36 6.26
N SER A 32 1.83 22.71 6.50
CA SER A 32 1.29 24.00 6.10
C SER A 32 -0.09 24.13 6.73
N VAL A 33 -0.15 24.87 7.79
CA VAL A 33 -1.41 25.44 8.27
C VAL A 33 -1.80 26.50 7.25
N SER A 34 -2.78 26.22 6.41
CA SER A 34 -3.52 27.26 5.70
C SER A 34 -4.92 27.30 6.28
N GLY A 35 -5.18 28.39 6.95
CA GLY A 35 -6.37 28.62 7.71
C GLY A 35 -7.62 28.87 6.87
N GLY A 36 -8.76 28.68 7.53
CA GLY A 36 -9.96 29.44 7.28
C GLY A 36 -11.18 28.65 6.89
N GLY A 37 -11.96 28.17 7.85
CA GLY A 37 -13.33 27.74 7.65
C GLY A 37 -13.89 27.06 8.89
N GLY A 38 -14.67 27.78 9.69
CA GLY A 38 -15.13 27.35 11.02
C GLY A 38 -15.87 26.01 11.03
N GLY A 39 -15.61 25.18 12.02
CA GLY A 39 -16.42 24.07 12.49
C GLY A 39 -15.88 22.65 12.23
N ALA A 40 -15.13 22.41 11.16
CA ALA A 40 -14.55 21.09 10.88
C ALA A 40 -13.04 21.02 11.16
N GLY A 41 -12.34 22.16 11.29
CA GLY A 41 -10.88 22.22 11.47
C GLY A 41 -10.38 21.62 12.77
N ASP A 42 -11.11 21.77 13.84
CA ASP A 42 -10.65 21.45 15.20
C ASP A 42 -10.44 19.93 15.44
N TRP A 43 -11.35 19.09 14.95
CA TRP A 43 -11.19 17.64 15.14
C TRP A 43 -10.15 17.01 14.20
N CYS A 44 -9.96 17.54 12.99
CA CYS A 44 -8.95 17.10 12.05
C CYS A 44 -7.54 17.33 12.61
N GLU A 45 -7.27 18.53 13.12
CA GLU A 45 -6.01 18.85 13.78
C GLU A 45 -5.79 17.93 14.98
N SER A 46 -6.83 17.74 15.81
CA SER A 46 -6.77 16.84 16.94
C SER A 46 -6.47 15.40 16.53
N LEU A 47 -7.05 14.90 15.45
CA LEU A 47 -6.80 13.55 14.91
C LEU A 47 -5.36 13.41 14.41
N GLN A 48 -4.81 14.42 13.74
CA GLN A 48 -3.44 14.42 13.24
C GLN A 48 -2.39 14.52 14.35
N ASP A 49 -2.75 15.11 15.47
CA ASP A 49 -1.82 15.39 16.57
C ASP A 49 -1.90 14.39 17.75
N ILE A 50 -3.00 13.65 17.87
CA ILE A 50 -3.25 12.73 19.00
C ILE A 50 -2.12 11.71 19.23
N GLY A 51 -1.42 11.33 18.19
CA GLY A 51 -0.31 10.39 18.26
C GLY A 51 1.05 11.02 18.60
N LYS A 52 1.21 12.34 18.58
CA LYS A 52 2.49 13.02 18.81
C LYS A 52 2.72 13.22 20.30
N LEU A 53 3.31 12.22 20.97
CA LEU A 53 3.49 12.26 22.42
C LEU A 53 4.65 13.14 22.86
N TYR A 54 5.73 13.17 22.07
CA TYR A 54 6.93 13.94 22.40
C TYR A 54 7.70 14.30 21.13
N LYS A 55 8.22 15.53 21.08
CA LYS A 55 9.13 15.99 20.03
C LYS A 55 10.07 17.05 20.58
N SER A 56 11.39 16.87 20.42
CA SER A 56 12.42 17.84 20.80
C SER A 56 13.61 17.71 19.86
N LYS A 57 14.10 18.83 19.35
CA LYS A 57 15.35 18.89 18.59
C LYS A 57 16.58 19.04 19.48
N GLU A 58 16.39 19.47 20.73
CA GLU A 58 17.47 19.80 21.66
C GLU A 58 17.85 18.62 22.57
N ASN A 59 16.96 17.63 22.72
CA ASN A 59 17.24 16.45 23.53
C ASN A 59 18.16 15.49 22.75
N PRO A 60 19.40 15.23 23.21
CA PRO A 60 20.35 14.39 22.47
C PRO A 60 19.99 12.89 22.53
N PHE A 61 19.14 12.49 23.47
CA PHE A 61 18.79 11.08 23.67
C PHE A 61 17.51 10.68 22.97
N ILE A 62 16.43 11.47 23.11
CA ILE A 62 15.12 11.16 22.51
C ILE A 62 14.66 12.40 21.74
N GLN A 63 14.48 12.25 20.42
CA GLN A 63 14.02 13.31 19.54
C GLN A 63 12.51 13.27 19.31
N GLU A 64 11.91 12.05 19.23
CA GLU A 64 10.48 11.92 18.97
C GLU A 64 9.92 10.63 19.59
N ILE A 65 8.71 10.71 20.15
CA ILE A 65 7.88 9.55 20.49
C ILE A 65 6.51 9.76 19.84
N LYS A 66 6.12 8.82 19.00
CA LYS A 66 4.85 8.87 18.27
C LYS A 66 4.10 7.53 18.43
N VAL A 67 2.85 7.59 18.86
CA VAL A 67 1.89 6.51 18.77
C VAL A 67 1.05 6.73 17.50
N PHE A 68 0.72 5.69 16.80
CA PHE A 68 -0.09 5.78 15.59
C PHE A 68 -1.01 4.57 15.49
N GLY A 69 -2.11 4.75 14.77
CA GLY A 69 -3.07 3.69 14.54
C GLY A 69 -3.82 3.85 13.23
N ARG A 70 -4.51 2.79 12.82
CA ARG A 70 -5.46 2.83 11.71
C ARG A 70 -6.61 1.87 11.94
N ALA A 71 -7.77 2.26 11.47
CA ALA A 71 -8.98 1.45 11.41
C ALA A 71 -9.54 1.52 9.99
N HIS A 72 -9.68 0.37 9.34
CA HIS A 72 -10.29 0.23 8.02
C HIS A 72 -11.46 -0.74 8.15
N TYR A 73 -12.66 -0.25 7.96
CA TYR A 73 -13.88 -1.03 7.84
C TYR A 73 -14.38 -1.00 6.41
N GLN A 74 -14.89 -2.12 5.93
CA GLN A 74 -15.47 -2.18 4.60
C GLN A 74 -16.63 -3.19 4.54
N TYR A 75 -17.55 -2.89 3.64
CA TYR A 75 -18.65 -3.76 3.24
C TYR A 75 -18.57 -4.00 1.74
N GLY A 76 -18.80 -5.23 1.31
CA GLY A 76 -18.88 -5.61 -0.09
C GLY A 76 -20.13 -6.41 -0.38
N TYR A 77 -20.73 -6.23 -1.55
CA TYR A 77 -21.78 -7.09 -2.08
C TYR A 77 -21.40 -7.49 -3.50
N SER A 78 -21.33 -8.79 -3.76
CA SER A 78 -20.95 -9.34 -5.06
C SER A 78 -22.11 -10.10 -5.69
N HIS A 79 -22.27 -9.91 -6.99
CA HIS A 79 -23.05 -10.75 -7.89
C HIS A 79 -22.07 -11.41 -8.87
N ILE A 80 -22.18 -12.73 -9.01
CA ILE A 80 -21.20 -13.58 -9.70
C ILE A 80 -21.96 -14.50 -10.64
N GLU A 81 -21.52 -14.56 -11.89
CA GLU A 81 -21.83 -15.63 -12.83
C GLU A 81 -20.56 -16.44 -13.08
N ASN A 82 -20.59 -17.75 -12.93
CA ASN A 82 -19.44 -18.60 -13.15
C ASN A 82 -19.89 -19.92 -13.81
N ASN A 83 -19.46 -20.17 -15.06
CA ASN A 83 -19.85 -21.33 -15.85
C ASN A 83 -21.39 -21.49 -15.99
N GLY A 84 -22.13 -20.38 -16.02
CA GLY A 84 -23.59 -20.34 -16.12
C GLY A 84 -24.34 -20.52 -14.78
N ASP A 85 -23.66 -20.65 -13.66
CA ASP A 85 -24.25 -20.63 -12.33
C ASP A 85 -24.15 -19.22 -11.72
N GLU A 86 -25.25 -18.73 -11.13
CA GLU A 86 -25.32 -17.42 -10.50
C GLU A 86 -25.25 -17.50 -8.97
N TYR A 87 -24.45 -16.60 -8.39
CA TYR A 87 -24.29 -16.47 -6.93
C TYR A 87 -24.33 -15.00 -6.52
N SER A 88 -24.83 -14.72 -5.33
CA SER A 88 -24.81 -13.38 -4.79
C SER A 88 -24.63 -13.41 -3.28
N GLY A 89 -23.90 -12.44 -2.77
CA GLY A 89 -23.74 -12.32 -1.33
C GLY A 89 -22.97 -11.08 -0.93
N GLY A 90 -23.19 -10.67 0.29
CA GLY A 90 -22.50 -9.53 0.89
C GLY A 90 -21.96 -9.84 2.26
N GLY A 91 -21.02 -9.04 2.69
CA GLY A 91 -20.44 -9.13 4.02
C GLY A 91 -19.67 -7.86 4.35
N ASP A 92 -19.24 -7.79 5.57
CA ASP A 92 -18.39 -6.72 6.09
C ASP A 92 -17.15 -7.30 6.79
N GLU A 93 -16.13 -6.48 6.92
CA GLU A 93 -14.94 -6.84 7.67
C GLU A 93 -14.24 -5.60 8.24
N ILE A 94 -13.57 -5.79 9.36
CA ILE A 94 -12.49 -4.88 9.79
C ILE A 94 -11.25 -5.26 9.00
N ARG A 95 -11.05 -4.59 7.87
CA ARG A 95 -9.96 -4.90 6.92
C ARG A 95 -8.58 -4.69 7.51
N ARG A 96 -8.43 -3.68 8.39
CA ARG A 96 -7.21 -3.40 9.15
C ARG A 96 -7.56 -2.70 10.45
N LEU A 97 -7.07 -3.23 11.54
CA LEU A 97 -7.02 -2.55 12.82
C LEU A 97 -5.62 -2.69 13.38
N ARG A 98 -4.88 -1.58 13.40
CA ARG A 98 -3.46 -1.58 13.72
C ARG A 98 -3.13 -0.49 14.71
N ALA A 99 -2.23 -0.80 15.63
CA ALA A 99 -1.66 0.18 16.54
C ALA A 99 -0.14 0.01 16.60
N GLY A 100 0.58 1.10 16.76
CA GLY A 100 2.04 1.08 16.78
C GLY A 100 2.65 2.25 17.51
N LEU A 101 3.95 2.12 17.74
CA LEU A 101 4.82 3.10 18.37
C LEU A 101 6.07 3.30 17.54
N SER A 102 6.52 4.54 17.40
CA SER A 102 7.86 4.84 16.91
C SER A 102 8.61 5.78 17.85
N VAL A 103 9.91 5.55 17.98
CA VAL A 103 10.82 6.37 18.78
C VAL A 103 12.02 6.74 17.92
N LYS A 104 12.30 8.05 17.79
CA LYS A 104 13.58 8.54 17.24
C LYS A 104 14.49 8.90 18.38
N PHE A 105 15.73 8.42 18.35
CA PHE A 105 16.68 8.58 19.44
C PHE A 105 18.14 8.64 18.95
N LEU A 106 19.02 9.19 19.79
CA LEU A 106 20.46 9.31 19.53
C LEU A 106 20.81 9.91 18.14
N ASN A 107 20.00 10.86 17.68
CA ASN A 107 20.21 11.63 16.44
C ASN A 107 20.48 10.78 15.17
N GLY A 108 19.74 9.71 14.98
CA GLY A 108 19.88 8.88 13.78
C GLY A 108 19.14 7.54 13.88
N PHE A 109 18.91 7.08 15.10
CA PHE A 109 18.19 5.83 15.31
C PHE A 109 16.67 6.03 15.31
N LYS A 110 15.98 5.06 14.72
CA LYS A 110 14.52 4.93 14.75
C LYS A 110 14.16 3.49 15.08
N LEU A 111 13.45 3.28 16.18
CA LEU A 111 12.77 2.03 16.50
C LEU A 111 11.29 2.21 16.19
N ALA A 112 10.70 1.31 15.46
CA ALA A 112 9.27 1.32 15.17
C ALA A 112 8.67 -0.07 15.24
N GLY A 113 7.47 -0.18 15.79
CA GLY A 113 6.72 -1.42 15.88
C GLY A 113 5.23 -1.17 15.68
N ARG A 114 4.56 -2.12 15.04
CA ARG A 114 3.13 -2.08 14.73
C ARG A 114 2.54 -3.48 14.81
N ALA A 115 1.42 -3.61 15.51
CA ALA A 115 0.67 -4.85 15.65
C ALA A 115 -0.68 -4.79 14.95
N ASN A 116 -1.15 -5.93 14.48
CA ASN A 116 -2.48 -6.15 13.93
C ASN A 116 -3.43 -6.63 15.04
N PHE A 117 -4.69 -6.14 14.98
CA PHE A 117 -5.79 -6.51 15.86
C PHE A 117 -7.05 -6.78 15.04
N GLU A 118 -6.92 -7.60 14.01
CA GLU A 118 -7.97 -7.85 13.05
C GLU A 118 -8.98 -8.88 13.56
N GLU A 119 -10.21 -8.69 13.20
CA GLU A 119 -11.26 -9.72 13.24
C GLU A 119 -11.15 -10.55 11.95
N GLY A 120 -11.28 -11.85 11.98
CA GLY A 120 -10.89 -12.81 10.95
C GLY A 120 -11.38 -12.64 9.50
N GLY A 121 -11.90 -11.48 9.09
CA GLY A 121 -12.36 -11.15 7.73
C GLY A 121 -13.78 -11.57 7.45
N PHE A 122 -14.22 -11.49 6.19
CA PHE A 122 -15.62 -11.74 5.77
C PHE A 122 -16.20 -13.11 6.17
N ARG A 123 -15.36 -14.10 6.42
CA ARG A 123 -15.81 -15.47 6.75
C ARG A 123 -15.85 -15.79 8.24
N ASN A 124 -15.00 -15.17 9.00
CA ASN A 124 -14.78 -15.52 10.40
C ASN A 124 -14.78 -14.25 11.24
N HIS A 125 -15.94 -13.91 11.80
CA HIS A 125 -16.02 -12.89 12.84
C HIS A 125 -15.59 -13.50 14.17
N GLU A 126 -14.30 -13.84 14.32
CA GLU A 126 -13.76 -14.50 15.52
C GLU A 126 -13.60 -13.54 16.70
N GLY A 127 -13.97 -12.29 16.51
CA GLY A 127 -13.83 -11.25 17.50
C GLY A 127 -12.46 -10.57 17.48
N PHE A 128 -12.41 -9.44 18.12
CA PHE A 128 -11.24 -8.58 18.21
C PHE A 128 -10.13 -9.25 19.02
N SER A 129 -8.99 -9.52 18.41
CA SER A 129 -7.83 -10.11 19.08
C SER A 129 -6.51 -9.69 18.42
N TYR A 130 -5.40 -9.83 19.13
CA TYR A 130 -4.08 -9.71 18.56
C TYR A 130 -3.87 -10.78 17.49
N SER A 131 -3.59 -10.36 16.25
CA SER A 131 -3.43 -11.25 15.09
C SER A 131 -2.00 -11.32 14.54
N GLY A 132 -1.06 -10.66 15.19
CA GLY A 132 0.35 -10.73 14.85
C GLY A 132 1.07 -9.39 14.77
N MET A 133 2.40 -9.46 14.69
CA MET A 133 3.26 -8.30 14.46
C MET A 133 3.25 -7.94 12.97
N ASP A 134 2.80 -6.73 12.65
CA ASP A 134 2.82 -6.24 11.27
C ASP A 134 4.24 -5.81 10.86
N GLU A 135 4.87 -4.93 11.64
CA GLU A 135 6.27 -4.50 11.45
C GLU A 135 6.95 -4.29 12.81
N LEU A 136 8.24 -4.61 12.89
CA LEU A 136 9.11 -4.29 14.03
C LEU A 136 10.54 -4.17 13.53
N TYR A 137 11.12 -2.97 13.59
CA TYR A 137 12.46 -2.74 13.06
C TYR A 137 13.22 -1.62 13.77
N LEU A 138 14.54 -1.71 13.65
CA LEU A 138 15.49 -0.67 14.03
C LEU A 138 16.20 -0.16 12.77
N GLU A 139 16.23 1.15 12.58
CA GLU A 139 16.95 1.83 11.51
C GLU A 139 17.95 2.82 12.10
N TYR A 140 19.05 3.02 11.38
CA TYR A 140 19.99 4.12 11.61
C TYR A 140 20.20 4.84 10.27
N ALA A 141 19.97 6.14 10.27
CA ALA A 141 20.11 6.97 9.07
C ALA A 141 20.98 8.20 9.36
N LEU A 142 21.76 8.59 8.38
CA LEU A 142 22.58 9.78 8.35
C LEU A 142 22.15 10.67 7.19
N GLU A 143 22.06 11.96 7.43
CA GLU A 143 21.74 12.98 6.45
C GLU A 143 23.02 13.68 5.98
N ASP A 144 23.06 14.15 4.72
CA ASP A 144 24.14 14.94 4.12
C ASP A 144 25.53 14.30 4.23
N VAL A 145 25.65 13.01 3.97
CA VAL A 145 26.92 12.28 4.06
C VAL A 145 27.43 11.88 2.68
N ALA A 146 28.67 12.27 2.37
CA ALA A 146 29.40 11.87 1.15
C ALA A 146 28.68 12.16 -0.17
N GLY A 147 27.84 13.21 -0.24
CA GLY A 147 27.04 13.57 -1.42
C GLY A 147 25.72 12.84 -1.54
N LEU A 148 25.37 12.03 -0.54
CA LEU A 148 24.03 11.45 -0.37
C LEU A 148 23.20 12.39 0.50
N LYS A 149 21.96 12.67 0.11
CA LYS A 149 21.01 13.42 0.96
C LYS A 149 20.66 12.63 2.21
N GLU A 150 20.52 11.33 2.06
CA GLU A 150 20.27 10.38 3.16
C GLU A 150 20.92 9.04 2.81
N VAL A 151 21.45 8.37 3.81
CA VAL A 151 21.83 6.96 3.75
C VAL A 151 21.55 6.30 5.09
N GLY A 152 20.93 5.13 5.07
CA GLY A 152 20.59 4.39 6.26
C GLY A 152 20.69 2.89 6.08
N LEU A 153 20.73 2.22 7.20
CA LEU A 153 20.66 0.77 7.30
C LEU A 153 19.62 0.38 8.35
N GLY A 154 19.02 -0.76 8.19
CA GLY A 154 18.03 -1.23 9.12
C GLY A 154 17.96 -2.75 9.17
N TYR A 155 17.44 -3.24 10.30
CA TYR A 155 17.15 -4.65 10.55
C TYR A 155 15.81 -4.81 11.24
N GLY A 156 15.05 -5.82 10.85
CA GLY A 156 13.80 -6.18 11.47
C GLY A 156 12.78 -6.73 10.49
N ARG A 157 11.52 -6.82 10.93
CA ARG A 157 10.38 -7.23 10.11
C ARG A 157 9.82 -6.02 9.38
N TYR A 158 9.89 -6.06 8.05
CA TYR A 158 9.47 -4.97 7.17
C TYR A 158 8.33 -5.38 6.25
N LYS A 159 7.52 -4.43 5.88
CA LYS A 159 6.74 -4.50 4.65
C LYS A 159 7.68 -4.36 3.45
N ILE A 160 7.65 -5.33 2.55
CA ILE A 160 8.39 -5.24 1.29
C ILE A 160 7.57 -4.45 0.29
N ALA A 161 8.04 -3.26 -0.06
CA ALA A 161 7.31 -2.31 -0.90
C ALA A 161 7.56 -2.58 -2.39
N PHE A 162 7.21 -3.79 -2.87
CA PHE A 162 7.33 -4.19 -4.26
C PHE A 162 6.11 -3.75 -5.07
N GLY A 163 6.33 -3.04 -6.18
CA GLY A 163 5.28 -2.46 -7.01
C GLY A 163 4.65 -1.19 -6.44
N GLY A 164 4.11 -0.34 -7.29
CA GLY A 164 3.62 0.99 -6.90
C GLY A 164 2.44 0.98 -5.91
N GLU A 165 1.48 0.07 -6.11
CA GLU A 165 0.35 -0.02 -5.18
C GLU A 165 0.77 -0.51 -3.78
N GLU A 166 1.77 -1.44 -3.69
CA GLU A 166 2.28 -1.87 -2.39
C GLU A 166 3.21 -0.81 -1.79
N ALA A 167 4.00 -0.10 -2.59
CA ALA A 167 4.78 1.05 -2.14
C ALA A 167 3.89 2.16 -1.56
N THR A 168 2.68 2.33 -2.12
CA THR A 168 1.69 3.27 -1.58
C THR A 168 1.16 2.80 -0.24
N SER A 169 1.23 3.68 0.77
CA SER A 169 0.65 3.41 2.09
C SER A 169 -0.84 3.08 1.98
N SER A 170 -1.31 2.08 2.73
CA SER A 170 -2.74 1.78 2.78
C SER A 170 -3.61 2.90 3.36
N LYS A 171 -3.01 3.93 3.96
CA LYS A 171 -3.68 5.17 4.35
C LYS A 171 -4.08 5.99 3.12
N LYS A 172 -3.27 5.94 2.04
CA LYS A 172 -3.37 6.80 0.85
C LYS A 172 -3.99 6.09 -0.36
N ILE A 173 -4.29 4.79 -0.29
CA ILE A 173 -4.90 4.08 -1.42
C ILE A 173 -6.21 4.74 -1.84
N LYS A 174 -6.40 4.84 -3.16
CA LYS A 174 -7.55 5.50 -3.81
C LYS A 174 -8.70 4.54 -4.10
N THR A 175 -8.46 3.24 -4.15
CA THR A 175 -9.45 2.17 -4.33
C THR A 175 -9.72 1.44 -3.02
N VAL A 176 -10.88 0.80 -2.86
CA VAL A 176 -11.21 0.06 -1.62
C VAL A 176 -10.25 -1.11 -1.43
N GLU A 177 -9.97 -1.88 -2.48
CA GLU A 177 -8.93 -2.90 -2.49
C GLU A 177 -7.88 -2.60 -3.54
N ARG A 178 -6.64 -3.08 -3.35
CA ARG A 178 -5.60 -3.04 -4.36
C ARG A 178 -5.92 -3.97 -5.52
N SER A 179 -5.22 -3.85 -6.62
CA SER A 179 -5.38 -4.71 -7.78
C SER A 179 -4.99 -6.16 -7.47
N ASN A 180 -5.51 -7.09 -8.26
CA ASN A 180 -5.14 -8.49 -8.16
C ASN A 180 -3.65 -8.69 -8.49
N LEU A 181 -3.17 -8.00 -9.51
CA LEU A 181 -1.76 -8.02 -9.90
C LEU A 181 -0.85 -7.64 -8.72
N ASN A 182 -1.20 -6.58 -7.97
CA ASN A 182 -0.48 -6.26 -6.74
C ASN A 182 -0.57 -7.39 -5.71
N ASN A 183 -1.75 -7.99 -5.52
CA ASN A 183 -1.96 -9.03 -4.50
C ASN A 183 -1.26 -10.37 -4.83
N ILE A 184 -0.94 -10.62 -6.10
CA ILE A 184 -0.15 -11.79 -6.53
C ILE A 184 1.32 -11.60 -6.12
N PHE A 185 1.87 -10.42 -6.36
CA PHE A 185 3.30 -10.16 -6.21
C PHE A 185 3.69 -9.43 -4.93
N ALA A 186 2.74 -8.85 -4.18
CA ALA A 186 3.09 -8.18 -2.94
C ALA A 186 3.51 -9.22 -1.88
N PRO A 187 4.80 -9.33 -1.56
CA PRO A 187 5.22 -10.14 -0.44
C PRO A 187 4.66 -9.48 0.81
N ASP A 188 4.19 -10.27 1.75
CA ASP A 188 3.56 -9.68 2.94
C ASP A 188 4.61 -8.93 3.76
N ARG A 189 5.12 -9.52 4.81
CA ARG A 189 6.19 -8.95 5.63
C ARG A 189 7.27 -10.00 5.79
N ALA A 190 8.50 -9.55 5.68
CA ALA A 190 9.66 -10.41 5.87
C ALA A 190 10.66 -9.78 6.83
N THR A 191 11.36 -10.62 7.57
CA THR A 191 12.47 -10.21 8.42
C THR A 191 13.74 -10.13 7.60
N GLY A 192 14.49 -9.03 7.75
CA GLY A 192 15.71 -8.85 6.98
C GLY A 192 16.48 -7.61 7.33
N ALA A 193 17.55 -7.41 6.56
CA ALA A 193 18.39 -6.22 6.59
C ALA A 193 18.23 -5.44 5.29
N LYS A 194 18.26 -4.12 5.38
CA LYS A 194 18.23 -3.24 4.21
C LYS A 194 19.19 -2.08 4.36
N VAL A 195 19.65 -1.58 3.22
CA VAL A 195 20.28 -0.28 3.04
C VAL A 195 19.35 0.56 2.19
N PHE A 196 19.19 1.81 2.54
CA PHE A 196 18.35 2.75 1.81
C PHE A 196 19.00 4.12 1.77
N GLY A 197 18.60 4.95 0.83
CA GLY A 197 19.13 6.30 0.75
C GLY A 197 18.61 7.08 -0.44
N GLU A 198 19.12 8.32 -0.55
CA GLU A 198 18.80 9.23 -1.63
C GLU A 198 20.07 9.88 -2.18
N ILE A 199 20.28 9.80 -3.50
CA ILE A 199 21.37 10.41 -4.23
C ILE A 199 20.83 11.24 -5.41
N GLY A 200 21.01 12.55 -5.36
CA GLY A 200 20.43 13.44 -6.36
C GLY A 200 18.89 13.31 -6.37
N GLU A 201 18.35 12.92 -7.50
CA GLU A 201 16.92 12.71 -7.72
C GLU A 201 16.50 11.23 -7.57
N VAL A 202 17.43 10.36 -7.16
CA VAL A 202 17.17 8.91 -7.06
C VAL A 202 17.13 8.48 -5.60
N ALA A 203 15.99 7.97 -5.19
CA ALA A 203 15.81 7.27 -3.94
C ALA A 203 15.95 5.75 -4.17
N PHE A 204 16.63 5.01 -3.28
CA PHE A 204 16.87 3.59 -3.44
C PHE A 204 16.72 2.79 -2.15
N THR A 205 16.40 1.51 -2.31
CA THR A 205 16.43 0.51 -1.24
C THR A 205 17.04 -0.79 -1.79
N LEU A 206 17.96 -1.38 -1.04
CA LEU A 206 18.48 -2.72 -1.29
C LEU A 206 18.32 -3.52 -0.01
N GLY A 207 17.84 -4.75 -0.10
CA GLY A 207 17.59 -5.58 1.08
C GLY A 207 17.79 -7.05 0.84
N VAL A 208 18.06 -7.76 1.93
CA VAL A 208 18.10 -9.22 2.00
C VAL A 208 17.15 -9.63 3.11
N PHE A 209 16.21 -10.51 2.77
CA PHE A 209 15.14 -10.92 3.66
C PHE A 209 15.06 -12.44 3.74
N SER A 210 14.62 -12.95 4.88
CA SER A 210 14.25 -14.34 5.03
C SER A 210 12.98 -14.63 4.25
N THR A 211 12.91 -15.78 3.60
CA THR A 211 11.70 -16.23 2.91
C THR A 211 10.74 -16.96 3.83
N ALA A 212 11.18 -17.38 5.02
CA ALA A 212 10.34 -18.05 5.99
C ALA A 212 9.22 -17.15 6.53
N ASP A 213 8.01 -17.67 6.56
CA ASP A 213 6.89 -17.01 7.26
C ASP A 213 6.96 -17.26 8.75
N SER A 214 7.75 -16.48 9.44
CA SER A 214 7.85 -16.58 10.90
C SER A 214 6.78 -15.80 11.66
N GLY A 215 5.96 -15.02 10.98
CA GLY A 215 4.86 -14.24 11.57
C GLY A 215 5.23 -13.33 12.74
N GLN A 216 6.12 -13.76 13.63
CA GLN A 216 6.49 -13.07 14.87
C GLN A 216 7.96 -13.21 15.26
N ASP A 217 8.73 -14.00 14.55
CA ASP A 217 10.14 -14.22 14.83
C ASP A 217 11.02 -13.27 14.01
N LEU A 218 11.93 -12.54 14.66
CA LEU A 218 12.90 -11.66 14.00
C LEU A 218 14.22 -12.36 13.67
N ALA A 219 14.34 -13.65 13.89
CA ALA A 219 15.56 -14.40 13.75
C ALA A 219 15.43 -15.70 12.90
N ASP A 220 14.28 -15.91 12.29
CA ASP A 220 14.08 -17.07 11.44
C ASP A 220 14.67 -16.85 10.05
N TRP A 221 15.75 -17.58 9.74
CA TRP A 221 16.47 -17.53 8.47
C TRP A 221 16.55 -18.89 7.78
N ASN A 222 15.64 -19.81 8.10
CA ASN A 222 15.72 -21.21 7.68
C ASN A 222 15.11 -21.47 6.30
N GLY A 223 14.28 -20.57 5.77
CA GLY A 223 13.52 -20.81 4.53
C GLY A 223 14.22 -20.40 3.23
N GLY A 224 15.45 -19.87 3.30
CA GLY A 224 16.13 -19.27 2.15
C GLY A 224 16.21 -17.75 2.25
N LEU A 225 16.69 -17.11 1.17
CA LEU A 225 16.90 -15.65 1.11
C LEU A 225 16.17 -15.03 -0.09
N ALA A 226 15.54 -13.89 0.14
CA ALA A 226 15.04 -13.03 -0.92
C ALA A 226 15.85 -11.73 -1.00
N TYR A 227 16.20 -11.34 -2.21
CA TYR A 227 16.98 -10.14 -2.50
C TYR A 227 16.06 -9.10 -3.15
N PHE A 228 15.89 -7.97 -2.50
CA PHE A 228 15.05 -6.88 -2.98
C PHE A 228 15.86 -5.68 -3.40
N GLY A 229 15.53 -5.11 -4.56
CA GLY A 229 16.04 -3.85 -5.06
C GLY A 229 14.93 -2.94 -5.53
N SER A 230 15.02 -1.65 -5.16
CA SER A 230 14.07 -0.62 -5.59
C SER A 230 14.83 0.68 -5.87
N ALA A 231 14.44 1.38 -6.95
CA ALA A 231 14.90 2.71 -7.25
C ALA A 231 13.73 3.57 -7.74
N THR A 232 13.61 4.77 -7.20
CA THR A 232 12.62 5.77 -7.62
C THR A 232 13.33 7.02 -8.08
N LEU A 233 13.13 7.39 -9.34
CA LEU A 233 13.61 8.63 -9.93
C LEU A 233 12.53 9.70 -9.82
N ASP A 234 12.81 10.77 -9.11
CA ASP A 234 11.99 11.98 -9.10
C ASP A 234 12.21 12.77 -10.40
N LEU A 235 11.15 12.94 -11.18
CA LEU A 235 11.12 13.67 -12.44
C LEU A 235 10.55 15.09 -12.27
N GLY A 236 10.27 15.50 -11.04
CA GLY A 236 9.72 16.80 -10.67
C GLY A 236 8.19 16.92 -10.87
N LYS A 237 7.57 17.88 -10.21
CA LYS A 237 6.13 18.18 -10.27
C LYS A 237 5.21 16.96 -10.17
N ASN A 238 5.30 16.23 -9.07
CA ASN A 238 4.48 15.03 -8.81
C ASN A 238 4.66 13.92 -9.85
N LYS A 239 5.81 13.88 -10.49
CA LYS A 239 6.16 12.89 -11.52
C LYS A 239 7.29 12.00 -11.05
N SER A 240 7.12 10.71 -11.14
CA SER A 240 8.13 9.73 -10.74
C SER A 240 8.14 8.49 -11.62
N LEU A 241 9.30 7.84 -11.66
CA LEU A 241 9.47 6.52 -12.25
C LEU A 241 10.15 5.62 -11.23
N ARG A 242 9.50 4.51 -10.91
CA ARG A 242 9.99 3.53 -9.94
C ARG A 242 10.19 2.17 -10.59
N GLY A 243 11.35 1.55 -10.35
CA GLY A 243 11.63 0.16 -10.69
C GLY A 243 11.86 -0.66 -9.43
N ASP A 244 11.28 -1.86 -9.39
CA ASP A 244 11.47 -2.83 -8.32
C ASP A 244 11.88 -4.18 -8.90
N PHE A 245 12.70 -4.91 -8.14
CA PHE A 245 13.11 -6.27 -8.48
C PHE A 245 13.24 -7.10 -7.20
N ILE A 246 12.73 -8.34 -7.25
CA ILE A 246 12.93 -9.35 -6.20
C ILE A 246 13.45 -10.62 -6.87
N TYR A 247 14.45 -11.23 -6.26
CA TYR A 247 14.90 -12.59 -6.53
C TYR A 247 14.81 -13.41 -5.24
N ASN A 248 14.19 -14.55 -5.32
CA ASN A 248 13.95 -15.48 -4.23
C ASN A 248 14.73 -16.77 -4.48
N ASP A 249 15.50 -17.23 -3.50
CA ASP A 249 16.29 -18.47 -3.57
C ASP A 249 15.79 -19.54 -2.59
N ALA A 250 14.49 -19.46 -2.20
CA ALA A 250 13.88 -20.50 -1.40
C ALA A 250 13.87 -21.84 -2.14
N ASP A 251 14.24 -22.92 -1.45
CA ASP A 251 14.15 -24.27 -1.99
C ASP A 251 12.68 -24.74 -2.04
N ALA A 252 12.35 -25.53 -3.05
CA ALA A 252 11.00 -26.07 -3.21
C ALA A 252 10.58 -26.91 -1.99
N GLY A 253 9.48 -26.55 -1.37
CA GLY A 253 8.92 -27.23 -0.20
C GLY A 253 9.25 -26.58 1.14
N GLU A 254 9.98 -25.48 1.14
CA GLU A 254 10.15 -24.60 2.30
C GLU A 254 9.01 -23.57 2.42
N ASP A 255 8.80 -23.04 3.63
CA ASP A 255 7.87 -21.94 3.83
C ASP A 255 8.37 -20.68 3.08
N ASP A 256 7.60 -20.20 2.12
CA ASP A 256 7.96 -19.09 1.27
C ASP A 256 6.83 -18.05 1.19
N VAL A 257 7.10 -16.86 1.70
CA VAL A 257 6.14 -15.74 1.68
C VAL A 257 6.08 -15.03 0.33
N PHE A 258 7.00 -15.30 -0.59
CA PHE A 258 7.06 -14.61 -1.88
C PHE A 258 6.23 -15.31 -2.96
N GLY A 259 6.27 -16.65 -3.02
CA GLY A 259 5.46 -17.45 -3.94
C GLY A 259 5.86 -17.32 -5.42
N TYR A 260 7.07 -16.86 -5.71
CA TYR A 260 7.67 -16.73 -7.04
C TYR A 260 9.20 -16.74 -6.96
N ASP A 261 9.87 -17.17 -8.03
CA ASP A 261 11.33 -17.21 -8.11
C ASP A 261 11.93 -15.82 -8.27
N TRP A 262 11.32 -15.02 -9.12
CA TRP A 262 11.67 -13.59 -9.24
C TRP A 262 10.51 -12.77 -9.80
N ALA A 263 10.52 -11.50 -9.50
CA ALA A 263 9.57 -10.55 -10.06
C ALA A 263 10.21 -9.18 -10.31
N ALA A 264 9.71 -8.49 -11.32
CA ALA A 264 10.07 -7.12 -11.66
C ALA A 264 8.83 -6.25 -11.82
N SER A 265 8.92 -4.99 -11.40
CA SER A 265 7.83 -4.03 -11.52
C SER A 265 8.34 -2.68 -11.98
N LEU A 266 7.57 -2.00 -12.80
CA LEU A 266 7.81 -0.62 -13.24
C LEU A 266 6.55 0.21 -12.97
N THR A 267 6.70 1.28 -12.19
CA THR A 267 5.62 2.20 -11.83
C THR A 267 5.92 3.60 -12.35
N TYR A 268 4.95 4.20 -12.96
CA TYR A 268 4.97 5.60 -13.40
C TYR A 268 3.83 6.37 -12.76
N GLU A 269 4.16 7.52 -12.17
CA GLU A 269 3.20 8.47 -11.61
C GLU A 269 3.41 9.83 -12.25
N ASP A 270 2.32 10.53 -12.58
CA ASP A 270 2.34 11.88 -13.18
C ASP A 270 1.04 12.63 -12.86
N GLU A 271 1.05 13.93 -13.08
CA GLU A 271 -0.11 14.81 -13.00
C GLU A 271 -0.35 15.50 -14.35
N PHE A 272 -1.46 15.19 -15.01
CA PHE A 272 -1.88 15.77 -16.28
C PHE A 272 -3.03 16.78 -16.07
N GLY A 273 -2.69 18.00 -15.73
CA GLY A 273 -3.67 19.02 -15.37
C GLY A 273 -4.41 18.64 -14.09
N PRO A 274 -5.73 18.40 -14.11
CA PRO A 274 -6.49 18.01 -12.92
C PRO A 274 -6.49 16.49 -12.66
N ILE A 275 -5.78 15.71 -13.48
CA ILE A 275 -5.80 14.24 -13.43
C ILE A 275 -4.49 13.75 -12.84
N ASP A 276 -4.56 13.11 -11.68
CA ASP A 276 -3.49 12.25 -11.19
C ASP A 276 -3.50 10.94 -11.96
N PHE A 277 -2.36 10.51 -12.40
CA PHE A 277 -2.18 9.32 -13.21
C PHE A 277 -1.17 8.36 -12.57
N PHE A 278 -1.59 7.12 -12.40
CA PHE A 278 -0.76 6.03 -11.95
C PHE A 278 -0.80 4.90 -12.98
N ALA A 279 0.36 4.35 -13.32
CA ALA A 279 0.47 3.15 -14.14
C ALA A 279 1.54 2.23 -13.54
N ASN A 280 1.26 0.93 -13.51
CA ASN A 280 2.19 -0.08 -13.04
C ASN A 280 2.17 -1.28 -13.99
N ALA A 281 3.34 -1.78 -14.38
CA ALA A 281 3.50 -3.03 -15.09
C ALA A 281 4.33 -3.98 -14.22
N THR A 282 3.91 -5.23 -14.14
CA THR A 282 4.60 -6.25 -13.34
C THR A 282 4.72 -7.56 -14.14
N TYR A 283 5.84 -8.21 -13.97
CA TYR A 283 6.11 -9.55 -14.48
C TYR A 283 6.75 -10.37 -13.36
N GLY A 284 6.42 -11.65 -13.27
CA GLY A 284 7.06 -12.59 -12.35
C GLY A 284 7.03 -14.01 -12.85
N ASP A 285 8.07 -14.73 -12.47
CA ASP A 285 8.32 -16.14 -12.73
C ASP A 285 7.99 -16.93 -11.47
N LEU A 286 7.06 -17.86 -11.57
CA LEU A 286 6.58 -18.70 -10.48
C LEU A 286 7.18 -20.13 -10.54
N GLY A 287 8.29 -20.27 -11.27
CA GLY A 287 8.97 -21.55 -11.53
C GLY A 287 8.44 -22.21 -12.79
N ASP A 288 7.32 -22.91 -12.71
CA ASP A 288 6.72 -23.57 -13.88
C ASP A 288 5.85 -22.62 -14.74
N ASP A 289 5.39 -21.55 -14.16
CA ASP A 289 4.45 -20.59 -14.75
C ASP A 289 4.94 -19.14 -14.65
N GLU A 290 4.42 -18.29 -15.53
CA GLU A 290 4.65 -16.85 -15.53
C GLU A 290 3.35 -16.11 -15.23
N VAL A 291 3.44 -14.98 -14.54
CA VAL A 291 2.33 -14.03 -14.37
C VAL A 291 2.82 -12.63 -14.72
N TYR A 292 2.04 -11.92 -15.52
CA TYR A 292 2.33 -10.54 -15.87
C TYR A 292 1.06 -9.72 -16.10
N GLY A 293 1.20 -8.41 -16.08
CA GLY A 293 0.05 -7.54 -16.32
C GLY A 293 0.33 -6.07 -16.10
N VAL A 294 -0.73 -5.29 -16.19
CA VAL A 294 -0.70 -3.84 -16.06
C VAL A 294 -1.85 -3.32 -15.21
N VAL A 295 -1.60 -2.23 -14.50
CA VAL A 295 -2.61 -1.44 -13.79
C VAL A 295 -2.52 -0.01 -14.27
N ILE A 296 -3.66 0.61 -14.59
CA ILE A 296 -3.78 2.03 -14.94
C ILE A 296 -4.86 2.64 -14.04
N MET A 297 -4.52 3.72 -13.36
CA MET A 297 -5.43 4.32 -12.37
C MET A 297 -5.39 5.85 -12.43
N PRO A 298 -6.19 6.48 -13.31
CA PRO A 298 -6.43 7.91 -13.26
C PRO A 298 -7.38 8.28 -12.12
N SER A 299 -7.18 9.44 -11.51
CA SER A 299 -8.10 10.04 -10.56
C SER A 299 -8.15 11.56 -10.69
N THR A 300 -9.21 12.18 -10.23
CA THR A 300 -9.37 13.64 -10.25
C THR A 300 -10.29 14.10 -9.15
N TYR A 301 -10.01 15.28 -8.59
CA TYR A 301 -10.92 15.93 -7.66
C TYR A 301 -12.11 16.53 -8.39
N LEU A 302 -13.33 16.11 -8.03
CA LEU A 302 -14.59 16.73 -8.43
C LEU A 302 -14.91 17.95 -7.57
N ILE A 303 -14.50 17.91 -6.31
CA ILE A 303 -14.52 19.00 -5.35
C ILE A 303 -13.16 19.00 -4.68
N GLU A 304 -12.40 20.06 -4.86
CA GLU A 304 -11.02 20.20 -4.35
C GLU A 304 -10.92 19.79 -2.88
N ASP A 305 -9.94 18.94 -2.56
CA ASP A 305 -9.64 18.40 -1.24
C ASP A 305 -10.82 17.68 -0.53
N LYS A 306 -11.94 17.42 -1.25
CA LYS A 306 -13.15 16.84 -0.63
C LYS A 306 -13.70 15.62 -1.33
N LEU A 307 -13.83 15.65 -2.64
CA LEU A 307 -14.44 14.55 -3.39
C LEU A 307 -13.57 14.21 -4.59
N GLU A 308 -12.96 13.03 -4.56
CA GLU A 308 -12.14 12.49 -5.65
C GLU A 308 -12.89 11.39 -6.37
N ALA A 309 -12.87 11.41 -7.69
CA ALA A 309 -13.29 10.30 -8.54
C ALA A 309 -12.06 9.51 -8.96
N VAL A 310 -12.16 8.19 -8.91
CA VAL A 310 -11.07 7.25 -9.24
C VAL A 310 -11.59 6.20 -10.21
N PHE A 311 -10.82 5.93 -11.22
CA PHE A 311 -11.00 4.79 -12.10
C PHE A 311 -9.74 3.92 -12.06
N ARG A 312 -9.87 2.58 -12.10
CA ARG A 312 -8.75 1.66 -12.26
C ARG A 312 -9.13 0.58 -13.29
N TYR A 313 -8.24 0.36 -14.24
CA TYR A 313 -8.22 -0.81 -15.08
C TYR A 313 -7.02 -1.66 -14.73
N GLN A 314 -7.23 -2.96 -14.62
CA GLN A 314 -6.18 -3.95 -14.49
C GLN A 314 -6.38 -5.03 -15.55
N TRP A 315 -5.30 -5.50 -16.12
CA TRP A 315 -5.19 -6.75 -16.83
C TRP A 315 -4.06 -7.57 -16.24
N ALA A 316 -4.31 -8.87 -16.04
CA ALA A 316 -3.30 -9.82 -15.61
C ALA A 316 -3.46 -11.12 -16.42
N HIS A 317 -2.34 -11.69 -16.81
CA HIS A 317 -2.28 -12.96 -17.52
C HIS A 317 -1.30 -13.91 -16.84
N SER A 318 -1.62 -15.23 -16.86
CA SER A 318 -0.77 -16.31 -16.38
C SER A 318 -0.61 -17.37 -17.46
N SER A 319 0.58 -17.97 -17.62
CA SER A 319 0.78 -19.13 -18.46
C SER A 319 0.17 -20.42 -17.89
N GLY A 320 -0.18 -20.38 -16.57
CA GLY A 320 -0.91 -21.43 -15.86
C GLY A 320 -2.21 -20.91 -15.27
N GLN A 321 -2.83 -21.63 -14.36
CA GLN A 321 -4.07 -21.24 -13.67
C GLN A 321 -3.76 -20.57 -12.32
N ASN A 322 -3.01 -19.43 -12.32
CA ASN A 322 -2.49 -18.84 -11.08
C ASN A 322 -3.28 -17.62 -10.59
N ILE A 323 -4.16 -17.07 -11.43
CA ILE A 323 -4.92 -15.86 -11.10
C ILE A 323 -6.22 -16.24 -10.40
N ARG A 324 -6.45 -15.69 -9.22
CA ARG A 324 -7.70 -15.79 -8.47
C ARG A 324 -8.53 -14.52 -8.64
N PRO A 325 -9.84 -14.55 -8.36
CA PRO A 325 -10.66 -13.33 -8.38
C PRO A 325 -10.11 -12.23 -7.50
N ASN A 326 -10.20 -10.96 -7.96
CA ASN A 326 -9.64 -9.81 -7.25
C ASN A 326 -10.38 -9.50 -5.95
N SER A 327 -11.70 -9.37 -6.02
CA SER A 327 -12.52 -8.95 -4.88
C SER A 327 -12.47 -9.95 -3.71
N ARG A 328 -12.12 -9.47 -2.52
CA ARG A 328 -12.15 -10.29 -1.29
C ARG A 328 -13.56 -10.79 -0.96
N ASN A 329 -14.59 -9.94 -1.15
CA ASN A 329 -15.97 -10.35 -0.94
C ASN A 329 -16.38 -11.40 -1.94
N LEU A 330 -16.00 -11.28 -3.21
CA LEU A 330 -16.26 -12.27 -4.26
C LEU A 330 -15.66 -13.63 -3.87
N ARG A 331 -14.41 -13.68 -3.49
CA ARG A 331 -13.76 -14.90 -3.00
C ARG A 331 -14.46 -15.51 -1.78
N ASN A 332 -15.04 -14.67 -0.91
CA ASN A 332 -15.81 -15.12 0.23
C ASN A 332 -17.12 -15.77 -0.21
N VAL A 333 -17.90 -15.12 -1.08
CA VAL A 333 -19.17 -15.66 -1.62
C VAL A 333 -18.91 -16.95 -2.40
N ALA A 334 -18.01 -16.92 -3.38
CA ALA A 334 -17.66 -18.08 -4.18
C ALA A 334 -17.17 -19.27 -3.32
N GLY A 335 -16.37 -18.98 -2.30
CA GLY A 335 -15.89 -20.04 -1.42
C GLY A 335 -16.94 -20.64 -0.50
N ASN A 336 -18.03 -19.94 -0.20
CA ASN A 336 -19.14 -20.46 0.58
C ASN A 336 -20.12 -21.27 -0.29
N GLU A 337 -20.38 -20.81 -1.51
CA GLU A 337 -21.34 -21.40 -2.43
C GLU A 337 -20.72 -22.51 -3.32
N LEU A 338 -19.37 -22.52 -3.46
CA LEU A 338 -18.64 -23.50 -4.25
C LEU A 338 -17.69 -24.37 -3.39
N PRO A 339 -18.13 -24.94 -2.27
CA PRO A 339 -17.26 -25.59 -1.29
C PRO A 339 -16.51 -26.83 -1.84
N ALA A 340 -17.02 -27.45 -2.90
CA ALA A 340 -16.43 -28.67 -3.47
C ALA A 340 -15.30 -28.41 -4.49
N ARG A 341 -15.13 -27.19 -4.97
CA ARG A 341 -14.20 -26.86 -6.08
C ARG A 341 -13.09 -25.89 -5.71
N GLY A 342 -13.07 -25.38 -4.49
CA GLY A 342 -12.13 -24.33 -4.10
C GLY A 342 -12.42 -22.98 -4.76
N ILE A 343 -11.54 -22.00 -4.54
CA ILE A 343 -11.62 -20.70 -5.21
C ILE A 343 -11.24 -20.94 -6.66
N ALA A 344 -12.08 -20.49 -7.60
CA ALA A 344 -11.79 -20.53 -9.03
C ALA A 344 -10.44 -19.83 -9.32
N ARG A 345 -9.64 -20.44 -10.19
CA ARG A 345 -8.40 -19.88 -10.70
C ARG A 345 -8.44 -19.90 -12.21
N GLY A 346 -7.94 -18.85 -12.83
CA GLY A 346 -7.86 -18.68 -14.27
C GLY A 346 -6.50 -18.19 -14.72
N ASP A 347 -6.41 -17.90 -15.99
CA ASP A 347 -5.19 -17.45 -16.66
C ASP A 347 -5.30 -16.04 -17.26
N ASP A 348 -6.51 -15.52 -17.49
CA ASP A 348 -6.72 -14.16 -17.98
C ASP A 348 -7.75 -13.42 -17.12
N ASN A 349 -7.38 -12.24 -16.61
CA ASN A 349 -8.21 -11.46 -15.71
C ASN A 349 -8.25 -9.99 -16.10
N HIS A 350 -9.45 -9.46 -16.28
CA HIS A 350 -9.72 -8.05 -16.45
C HIS A 350 -10.52 -7.53 -15.27
N THR A 351 -10.10 -6.41 -14.70
CA THR A 351 -10.82 -5.74 -13.61
C THR A 351 -10.98 -4.27 -13.90
N PHE A 352 -12.20 -3.77 -13.77
CA PHE A 352 -12.56 -2.35 -13.91
C PHE A 352 -13.13 -1.87 -12.59
N TYR A 353 -12.54 -0.85 -12.01
CA TYR A 353 -13.04 -0.20 -10.80
C TYR A 353 -13.37 1.25 -11.09
N ALA A 354 -14.53 1.71 -10.60
CA ALA A 354 -14.89 3.12 -10.55
C ALA A 354 -15.37 3.47 -9.15
N GLY A 355 -14.85 4.55 -8.56
CA GLY A 355 -15.17 4.91 -7.20
C GLY A 355 -15.10 6.40 -6.89
N LEU A 356 -15.64 6.74 -5.73
CA LEU A 356 -15.64 8.08 -5.14
C LEU A 356 -15.04 8.02 -3.74
N ASN A 357 -14.10 8.90 -3.45
CA ASN A 357 -13.50 9.09 -2.14
C ASN A 357 -13.97 10.44 -1.58
N TYR A 358 -14.65 10.42 -0.44
CA TYR A 358 -15.03 11.64 0.27
C TYR A 358 -14.10 11.82 1.48
N TYR A 359 -13.27 12.85 1.41
CA TYR A 359 -12.28 13.18 2.43
C TYR A 359 -12.92 14.03 3.55
N LEU A 360 -13.03 13.46 4.74
CA LEU A 360 -13.50 14.11 5.95
C LEU A 360 -12.39 14.92 6.61
N CYS A 361 -11.18 14.38 6.59
CA CYS A 361 -9.97 14.95 7.16
C CYS A 361 -8.76 14.48 6.34
N ASP A 362 -8.61 14.93 5.12
CA ASP A 362 -7.65 14.45 4.13
C ASP A 362 -7.63 12.91 4.11
N ASN A 363 -6.46 12.31 4.04
CA ASN A 363 -6.35 10.86 4.16
C ASN A 363 -6.55 10.33 5.59
N ASN A 364 -6.52 11.17 6.63
CA ASN A 364 -6.68 10.73 8.02
C ASN A 364 -8.08 10.18 8.31
N ALA A 365 -9.10 10.68 7.62
CA ALA A 365 -10.45 10.11 7.68
C ALA A 365 -11.16 10.27 6.34
N LYS A 366 -11.60 9.17 5.74
CA LYS A 366 -12.34 9.19 4.47
C LYS A 366 -13.37 8.08 4.38
N VAL A 367 -14.43 8.35 3.61
CA VAL A 367 -15.43 7.38 3.18
C VAL A 367 -15.22 7.10 1.70
N MET A 368 -15.33 5.84 1.32
CA MET A 368 -15.10 5.40 -0.05
C MET A 368 -16.28 4.58 -0.54
N PHE A 369 -16.69 4.81 -1.77
CA PHE A 369 -17.68 4.00 -2.47
C PHE A 369 -17.10 3.58 -3.81
N GLY A 370 -17.37 2.36 -4.25
CA GLY A 370 -16.88 1.86 -5.52
C GLY A 370 -17.70 0.74 -6.09
N ALA A 371 -17.61 0.58 -7.39
CA ALA A 371 -18.09 -0.58 -8.13
C ALA A 371 -16.89 -1.19 -8.87
N GLU A 372 -16.76 -2.50 -8.80
CA GLU A 372 -15.73 -3.28 -9.47
C GLU A 372 -16.40 -4.33 -10.34
N TYR A 373 -16.10 -4.33 -11.64
CA TYR A 373 -16.48 -5.38 -12.58
C TYR A 373 -15.22 -6.18 -12.93
N GLU A 374 -15.35 -7.48 -12.94
CA GLU A 374 -14.24 -8.41 -13.13
C GLU A 374 -14.64 -9.56 -14.02
N THR A 375 -13.74 -9.94 -14.95
CA THR A 375 -13.79 -11.22 -15.66
C THR A 375 -12.56 -12.04 -15.32
N LEU A 376 -12.72 -13.34 -15.24
CA LEU A 376 -11.64 -14.30 -15.05
C LEU A 376 -11.90 -15.53 -15.89
N ASP A 377 -11.07 -15.73 -16.90
CA ASP A 377 -11.11 -16.87 -17.81
C ASP A 377 -10.04 -17.89 -17.45
N GLY A 378 -10.28 -19.16 -17.83
CA GLY A 378 -9.35 -20.27 -17.66
C GLY A 378 -9.97 -21.60 -18.02
N ASP A 379 -9.19 -22.69 -17.95
CA ASP A 379 -9.62 -24.04 -18.37
C ASP A 379 -10.92 -24.53 -17.71
N THR A 380 -11.16 -24.11 -16.47
CA THR A 380 -12.29 -24.58 -15.64
C THR A 380 -13.11 -23.43 -15.08
N VAL A 381 -12.81 -22.19 -15.43
CA VAL A 381 -13.47 -20.98 -14.94
C VAL A 381 -13.83 -20.08 -16.13
N ASP A 382 -15.05 -19.59 -16.12
CA ASP A 382 -15.58 -18.52 -16.97
C ASP A 382 -16.45 -17.67 -16.04
N LEU A 383 -15.79 -16.63 -15.44
CA LEU A 383 -16.36 -15.87 -14.36
C LEU A 383 -16.54 -14.41 -14.77
N GLU A 384 -17.77 -13.93 -14.59
CA GLU A 384 -18.10 -12.51 -14.59
C GLU A 384 -18.62 -12.12 -13.21
N ALA A 385 -18.16 -11.00 -12.68
CA ALA A 385 -18.60 -10.55 -11.37
C ALA A 385 -18.67 -9.03 -11.27
N THR A 386 -19.66 -8.57 -10.51
CA THR A 386 -19.77 -7.17 -10.08
C THR A 386 -19.76 -7.10 -8.58
N THR A 387 -18.86 -6.31 -8.01
CA THR A 387 -18.81 -6.05 -6.56
C THR A 387 -19.07 -4.57 -6.28
N LEU A 388 -20.01 -4.29 -5.41
CA LEU A 388 -20.26 -2.96 -4.86
C LEU A 388 -19.57 -2.83 -3.51
N TRP A 389 -18.88 -1.71 -3.30
CA TRP A 389 -18.09 -1.44 -2.13
C TRP A 389 -18.55 -0.18 -1.38
N ALA A 390 -18.52 -0.25 -0.05
CA ALA A 390 -18.51 0.90 0.84
C ALA A 390 -17.42 0.71 1.89
N ALA A 391 -16.62 1.73 2.16
CA ALA A 391 -15.54 1.64 3.13
C ALA A 391 -15.36 2.93 3.93
N PHE A 392 -14.94 2.78 5.18
CA PHE A 392 -14.47 3.86 6.03
C PHE A 392 -13.02 3.60 6.44
N ARG A 393 -12.21 4.62 6.33
CA ARG A 393 -10.80 4.55 6.69
C ARG A 393 -10.43 5.71 7.59
N MET A 394 -9.75 5.39 8.69
CA MET A 394 -9.27 6.36 9.64
C MET A 394 -7.86 6.00 10.11
N TYR A 395 -7.01 7.02 10.31
CA TYR A 395 -5.71 6.85 10.96
C TYR A 395 -5.26 8.14 11.68
N PHE A 396 -4.32 7.98 12.60
CA PHE A 396 -3.66 9.05 13.34
C PHE A 396 -2.17 8.78 13.53
#